data_2fe5204e1bb400658f207196f22c4864
#
_entry.id   2fe5204e1bb400658f207196f22c4864
#
_cell.length_a   1.000
_cell.length_b   1.000
_cell.length_c   1.000
_cell.angle_alpha   90.00
_cell.angle_beta   90.00
_cell.angle_gamma   90.00
#
_symmetry.space_group_name_H-M   'P 1'
#
loop_
_entity.id
_entity.type
_entity.pdbx_description
1 polymer ?
#
loop_
_entity_poly.entity_id
_entity_poly.type
_entity_poly.pdbx_seq_one_letter_code
_entity_poly.pdbx_strand_id
1 'polypeptide(L)'
;NLKNQSGPIFHDTTSEIPDQISCKDDNYNHGRYPGWFNYGMMIGTPFCTSPIYNKDHKQICYNNRVEAFHIGIEGSPTTWLDYRILYSRSNNWGTYGKPFKDIKVNRSGLFEFTFKPEFFKNWSVTTSFAFDSGDLYGDNYGGMITLRRGFTFNLK
;
A
#
# COMPACT_ATOMS: atom_id res chain seq x y z
N ASN A 1 9.02 -3.53 9.03
CA ASN A 1 10.13 -2.59 8.80
C ASN A 1 10.64 -2.77 7.37
N LEU A 2 10.18 -1.92 6.46
CA LEU A 2 10.62 -1.95 5.07
C LEU A 2 11.90 -1.13 4.93
N LYS A 3 13.01 -1.84 4.87
CA LYS A 3 14.30 -1.24 4.55
C LYS A 3 14.55 -1.40 3.07
N ASN A 4 14.42 -0.34 2.34
CA ASN A 4 14.73 -0.32 0.92
C ASN A 4 16.14 0.20 0.65
N GLN A 5 16.83 0.63 1.69
CA GLN A 5 18.11 1.31 1.55
C GLN A 5 19.08 0.87 2.64
N SER A 6 20.35 0.79 2.33
CA SER A 6 21.40 0.58 3.29
C SER A 6 21.60 1.80 4.16
N GLY A 7 22.05 1.57 5.35
CA GLY A 7 22.21 2.59 6.36
C GLY A 7 21.01 2.66 7.31
N PRO A 8 21.17 3.40 8.38
CA PRO A 8 20.16 3.47 9.41
C PRO A 8 18.92 4.18 8.89
N ILE A 9 17.77 3.54 9.06
CA ILE A 9 16.48 4.21 8.98
C ILE A 9 16.34 4.98 10.28
N PHE A 10 16.97 6.12 10.37
CA PHE A 10 16.79 6.94 11.52
C PHE A 10 15.73 7.99 11.28
N HIS A 11 15.24 8.51 12.36
CA HIS A 11 14.35 9.65 12.46
C HIS A 11 14.98 10.94 11.90
N ASP A 12 16.11 10.82 11.25
CA ASP A 12 16.81 11.93 10.65
C ASP A 12 16.21 12.20 9.27
N THR A 13 15.64 13.38 9.11
CA THR A 13 15.17 13.91 7.84
C THR A 13 16.33 14.42 6.99
N THR A 14 17.51 14.57 7.57
CA THR A 14 18.71 14.98 6.85
C THR A 14 19.39 13.76 6.24
N SER A 15 19.82 13.88 5.02
CA SER A 15 20.55 12.84 4.30
C SER A 15 22.04 12.81 4.62
N GLU A 16 22.50 13.62 5.55
CA GLU A 16 23.91 13.83 5.84
C GLU A 16 24.43 12.84 6.90
N ILE A 17 24.44 11.57 6.55
CA ILE A 17 25.25 10.60 7.29
C ILE A 17 26.54 10.44 6.51
N PRO A 18 27.71 10.71 7.10
CA PRO A 18 29.00 10.75 6.38
C PRO A 18 29.36 9.49 5.59
N ASP A 19 28.90 8.33 6.04
CA ASP A 19 29.20 7.03 5.43
C ASP A 19 28.10 6.53 4.50
N GLN A 20 27.15 7.37 4.16
CA GLN A 20 26.01 7.00 3.35
C GLN A 20 26.39 6.88 1.88
N ILE A 21 26.12 5.74 1.28
CA ILE A 21 26.24 5.55 -0.15
C ILE A 21 25.07 6.24 -0.84
N SER A 22 25.29 7.48 -1.27
CA SER A 22 24.28 8.27 -1.94
C SER A 22 23.71 7.56 -3.16
N CYS A 23 22.39 7.44 -3.22
CA CYS A 23 21.60 6.94 -4.36
C CYS A 23 21.89 5.51 -4.82
N LYS A 24 22.75 4.77 -4.17
CA LYS A 24 23.10 3.40 -4.65
C LYS A 24 22.07 2.36 -4.27
N ASP A 25 21.24 2.62 -3.28
CA ASP A 25 20.23 1.68 -2.79
C ASP A 25 18.83 2.08 -3.21
N ASP A 26 18.69 3.08 -4.04
CA ASP A 26 17.38 3.49 -4.53
C ASP A 26 16.93 2.57 -5.67
N ASN A 27 16.57 1.35 -5.32
CA ASN A 27 16.13 0.33 -6.27
C ASN A 27 14.91 0.74 -7.08
N TYR A 28 14.14 1.71 -6.60
CA TYR A 28 12.91 2.16 -7.25
C TYR A 28 13.12 3.35 -8.19
N ASN A 29 14.27 4.03 -8.13
CA ASN A 29 14.57 5.23 -8.92
C ASN A 29 15.89 5.11 -9.70
N HIS A 30 16.20 3.94 -10.22
CA HIS A 30 17.44 3.74 -10.97
C HIS A 30 17.39 4.48 -12.31
N GLY A 31 18.46 5.25 -12.63
CA GLY A 31 18.46 6.13 -13.80
C GLY A 31 18.45 5.42 -15.17
N ARG A 32 18.73 4.11 -15.23
CA ARG A 32 18.67 3.32 -16.46
C ARG A 32 17.38 2.51 -16.61
N TYR A 33 16.62 2.36 -15.54
CA TYR A 33 15.35 1.66 -15.53
C TYR A 33 14.27 2.62 -15.04
N PRO A 34 13.13 2.69 -15.71
CA PRO A 34 12.03 3.59 -15.30
C PRO A 34 11.37 3.18 -13.97
N GLY A 35 12.06 2.38 -13.17
CA GLY A 35 11.59 1.93 -11.88
C GLY A 35 10.77 0.65 -11.94
N TRP A 36 10.32 0.22 -10.77
CA TRP A 36 9.44 -0.92 -10.58
C TRP A 36 7.98 -0.47 -10.65
N PHE A 37 7.58 0.06 -11.83
CA PHE A 37 6.24 0.62 -12.03
C PHE A 37 5.53 -0.07 -13.18
N ASN A 38 4.23 -0.25 -13.01
CA ASN A 38 3.33 -0.71 -14.06
C ASN A 38 2.12 0.21 -14.10
N TYR A 39 1.88 0.90 -15.23
CA TYR A 39 0.83 1.92 -15.38
C TYR A 39 0.82 2.96 -14.26
N GLY A 40 1.99 3.40 -13.82
CA GLY A 40 2.15 4.39 -12.76
C GLY A 40 1.95 3.85 -11.34
N MET A 41 1.67 2.57 -11.17
CA MET A 41 1.57 1.90 -9.87
C MET A 41 2.88 1.21 -9.51
N MET A 42 3.29 1.34 -8.25
CA MET A 42 4.46 0.63 -7.70
C MET A 42 4.22 -0.88 -7.71
N ILE A 43 5.21 -1.63 -8.19
CA ILE A 43 5.24 -3.08 -8.07
C ILE A 43 6.04 -3.46 -6.81
N GLY A 44 5.44 -4.27 -5.95
CA GLY A 44 6.09 -4.78 -4.74
C GLY A 44 5.49 -4.18 -3.48
N THR A 45 6.20 -3.27 -2.82
CA THR A 45 5.75 -2.75 -1.53
C THR A 45 4.65 -1.70 -1.66
N PRO A 46 3.51 -1.86 -0.95
CA PRO A 46 2.42 -0.89 -0.97
C PRO A 46 2.74 0.41 -0.21
N PHE A 47 3.84 0.44 0.55
CA PHE A 47 4.20 1.58 1.38
C PHE A 47 5.11 2.61 0.66
N CYS A 48 5.69 2.26 -0.48
CA CYS A 48 6.35 3.24 -1.33
C CYS A 48 5.31 3.97 -2.19
N THR A 49 5.53 5.27 -2.41
CA THR A 49 4.54 6.06 -3.18
C THR A 49 4.54 5.67 -4.66
N SER A 50 3.37 5.36 -5.17
CA SER A 50 3.19 5.10 -6.60
C SER A 50 3.23 6.40 -7.41
N PRO A 51 3.92 6.42 -8.56
CA PRO A 51 4.03 7.59 -9.42
C PRO A 51 2.71 8.20 -9.88
N ILE A 52 1.64 7.42 -9.97
CA ILE A 52 0.31 7.91 -10.36
C ILE A 52 -0.21 9.02 -9.43
N TYR A 53 0.27 9.06 -8.19
CA TYR A 53 -0.10 10.10 -7.21
C TYR A 53 0.81 11.33 -7.26
N ASN A 54 1.83 11.33 -8.12
CA ASN A 54 2.74 12.46 -8.25
C ASN A 54 2.07 13.64 -8.96
N LYS A 55 2.04 14.80 -8.32
CA LYS A 55 1.42 16.01 -8.86
C LYS A 55 2.13 16.53 -10.11
N ASP A 56 3.41 16.21 -10.30
CA ASP A 56 4.22 16.60 -11.45
C ASP A 56 4.24 15.54 -12.57
N HIS A 57 3.44 14.48 -12.43
CA HIS A 57 3.30 13.37 -13.38
C HIS A 57 4.61 12.61 -13.70
N LYS A 58 5.66 12.81 -12.92
CA LYS A 58 6.92 12.09 -13.12
C LYS A 58 6.82 10.64 -12.67
N GLN A 59 7.41 9.75 -13.46
CA GLN A 59 7.48 8.31 -13.19
C GLN A 59 8.64 7.98 -12.24
N ILE A 60 8.59 8.55 -11.04
CA ILE A 60 9.59 8.33 -9.97
C ILE A 60 8.89 8.08 -8.63
N CYS A 61 9.54 7.33 -7.77
CA CYS A 61 9.09 7.13 -6.39
C CYS A 61 9.64 8.26 -5.52
N TYR A 62 8.77 9.09 -4.97
CA TYR A 62 9.17 10.18 -4.06
C TYR A 62 9.30 9.75 -2.61
N ASN A 63 8.87 8.55 -2.27
CA ASN A 63 8.98 8.04 -0.91
C ASN A 63 9.24 6.53 -0.94
N ASN A 64 10.44 6.14 -0.54
CA ASN A 64 10.86 4.76 -0.42
C ASN A 64 11.54 4.46 0.93
N ARG A 65 11.63 5.47 1.81
CA ARG A 65 12.09 5.33 3.19
C ARG A 65 10.88 5.33 4.10
N VAL A 66 10.51 4.14 4.53
CA VAL A 66 9.25 3.93 5.26
C VAL A 66 9.48 3.00 6.44
N GLU A 67 8.92 3.37 7.57
CA GLU A 67 8.68 2.48 8.70
C GLU A 67 7.18 2.28 8.82
N ALA A 68 6.74 1.02 8.78
CA ALA A 68 5.33 0.71 8.80
C ALA A 68 4.99 -0.35 9.86
N PHE A 69 3.86 -0.11 10.53
CA PHE A 69 3.15 -1.08 11.34
C PHE A 69 1.88 -1.49 10.60
N HIS A 70 1.64 -2.78 10.54
CA HIS A 70 0.47 -3.36 9.91
C HIS A 70 -0.12 -4.44 10.79
N ILE A 71 -1.44 -4.41 10.96
CA ILE A 71 -2.20 -5.43 11.66
C ILE A 71 -3.44 -5.79 10.86
N GLY A 72 -3.78 -7.07 10.83
CA GLY A 72 -4.97 -7.56 10.18
C GLY A 72 -5.63 -8.67 10.96
N ILE A 73 -6.93 -8.75 10.85
CA ILE A 73 -7.74 -9.83 11.34
C ILE A 73 -8.71 -10.26 10.26
N GLU A 74 -8.80 -11.57 10.02
CA GLU A 74 -9.79 -12.16 9.12
C GLU A 74 -10.41 -13.40 9.74
N GLY A 75 -11.61 -13.71 9.35
CA GLY A 75 -12.31 -14.89 9.86
C GLY A 75 -13.65 -15.15 9.19
N SER A 76 -14.19 -16.32 9.49
CA SER A 76 -15.49 -16.81 9.01
C SER A 76 -16.31 -17.27 10.22
N PRO A 77 -16.95 -16.36 10.95
CA PRO A 77 -17.69 -16.70 12.17
C PRO A 77 -18.90 -17.59 11.90
N THR A 78 -19.39 -17.57 10.66
CA THR A 78 -20.50 -18.41 10.18
C THR A 78 -20.24 -18.88 8.75
N THR A 79 -21.01 -19.82 8.25
CA THR A 79 -20.89 -20.32 6.87
C THR A 79 -21.26 -19.29 5.81
N TRP A 80 -22.03 -18.28 6.18
CA TRP A 80 -22.55 -17.25 5.30
C TRP A 80 -21.84 -15.89 5.40
N LEU A 81 -20.89 -15.72 6.35
CA LEU A 81 -20.20 -14.45 6.58
C LEU A 81 -18.68 -14.65 6.72
N ASP A 82 -17.91 -14.02 5.85
CA ASP A 82 -16.48 -13.79 6.05
C ASP A 82 -16.24 -12.30 6.31
N TYR A 83 -15.20 -12.00 7.09
CA TYR A 83 -14.75 -10.64 7.30
C TYR A 83 -13.23 -10.53 7.21
N ARG A 84 -12.76 -9.34 6.81
CA ARG A 84 -11.35 -8.94 6.85
C ARG A 84 -11.28 -7.48 7.29
N ILE A 85 -10.43 -7.22 8.27
CA ILE A 85 -10.16 -5.87 8.77
C ILE A 85 -8.66 -5.70 8.76
N LEU A 86 -8.17 -4.67 8.08
CA LEU A 86 -6.75 -4.34 8.00
C LEU A 86 -6.55 -2.89 8.48
N TYR A 87 -5.46 -2.67 9.17
CA TYR A 87 -5.01 -1.34 9.55
C TYR A 87 -3.50 -1.22 9.36
N SER A 88 -3.07 -0.10 8.83
CA SER A 88 -1.66 0.23 8.65
C SER A 88 -1.39 1.65 9.12
N ARG A 89 -0.22 1.85 9.72
CA ARG A 89 0.34 3.16 10.00
C ARG A 89 1.75 3.21 9.46
N SER A 90 2.09 4.26 8.73
CA SER A 90 3.43 4.45 8.21
C SER A 90 3.99 5.82 8.56
N ASN A 91 5.28 5.86 8.86
CA ASN A 91 6.11 7.04 8.94
C ASN A 91 6.96 7.07 7.65
N ASN A 92 7.00 8.22 7.00
CA ASN A 92 7.54 8.37 5.66
C ASN A 92 8.54 9.52 5.63
N TRP A 93 9.76 9.27 5.13
CA TRP A 93 10.88 10.22 5.12
C TRP A 93 11.25 10.71 3.71
N GLY A 94 10.55 10.27 2.67
CA GLY A 94 10.93 10.55 1.29
C GLY A 94 12.00 9.60 0.78
N THR A 95 12.93 10.12 -0.02
CA THR A 95 14.11 9.38 -0.50
C THR A 95 15.38 9.95 0.13
N TYR A 96 16.51 9.25 0.01
CA TYR A 96 17.79 9.80 0.48
C TYR A 96 18.20 11.07 -0.27
N GLY A 97 18.01 11.09 -1.58
CA GLY A 97 18.37 12.25 -2.39
C GLY A 97 17.40 13.44 -2.23
N LYS A 98 16.17 13.18 -1.75
CA LYS A 98 15.13 14.19 -1.54
C LYS A 98 14.29 13.83 -0.31
N PRO A 99 14.83 14.01 0.89
CA PRO A 99 14.09 13.77 2.11
C PRO A 99 12.94 14.77 2.24
N PHE A 100 11.86 14.34 2.88
CA PHE A 100 10.82 15.26 3.29
C PHE A 100 11.36 16.17 4.41
N LYS A 101 10.89 17.41 4.45
CA LYS A 101 11.24 18.34 5.52
C LYS A 101 10.78 17.84 6.89
N ASP A 102 9.59 17.24 6.92
CA ASP A 102 9.00 16.68 8.12
C ASP A 102 8.58 15.25 7.84
N ILE A 103 8.57 14.41 8.87
CA ILE A 103 8.09 13.02 8.76
C ILE A 103 6.60 13.04 8.45
N LYS A 104 6.22 12.43 7.33
CA LYS A 104 4.82 12.32 6.94
C LYS A 104 4.22 11.03 7.48
N VAL A 105 3.18 11.19 8.29
CA VAL A 105 2.45 10.05 8.85
C VAL A 105 1.24 9.75 7.97
N ASN A 106 1.04 8.47 7.65
CA ASN A 106 -0.17 8.01 6.98
C ASN A 106 -0.80 6.85 7.73
N ARG A 107 -2.13 6.80 7.74
CA ARG A 107 -2.93 5.74 8.31
C ARG A 107 -3.89 5.24 7.25
N SER A 108 -3.95 3.92 7.09
CA SER A 108 -4.82 3.28 6.10
C SER A 108 -5.62 2.18 6.77
N GLY A 109 -6.87 2.03 6.38
CA GLY A 109 -7.73 0.97 6.87
C GLY A 109 -8.57 0.36 5.77
N LEU A 110 -8.88 -0.93 5.92
CA LEU A 110 -9.80 -1.67 5.08
C LEU A 110 -10.75 -2.48 5.96
N PHE A 111 -12.03 -2.36 5.67
CA PHE A 111 -13.09 -3.21 6.19
C PHE A 111 -13.75 -3.93 5.03
N GLU A 112 -13.77 -5.24 5.07
CA GLU A 112 -14.35 -6.07 4.02
C GLU A 112 -15.23 -7.14 4.65
N PHE A 113 -16.44 -7.28 4.10
CA PHE A 113 -17.40 -8.29 4.51
C PHE A 113 -17.92 -9.03 3.29
N THR A 114 -17.85 -10.35 3.31
CA THR A 114 -18.37 -11.21 2.25
C THR A 114 -19.54 -12.01 2.78
N PHE A 115 -20.71 -11.78 2.17
CA PHE A 115 -21.94 -12.50 2.46
C PHE A 115 -22.16 -13.61 1.42
N LYS A 116 -22.46 -14.80 1.89
CA LYS A 116 -22.75 -16.00 1.09
C LYS A 116 -24.16 -16.52 1.44
N PRO A 117 -25.22 -15.91 0.89
CA PRO A 117 -26.59 -16.24 1.29
C PRO A 117 -26.94 -17.70 0.90
N GLU A 118 -27.43 -18.46 1.85
CA GLU A 118 -27.74 -19.90 1.64
C GLU A 118 -28.86 -20.13 0.62
N PHE A 119 -29.78 -19.17 0.49
CA PHE A 119 -30.89 -19.25 -0.48
C PHE A 119 -30.45 -18.98 -1.94
N PHE A 120 -29.31 -18.32 -2.15
CA PHE A 120 -28.70 -18.13 -3.47
C PHE A 120 -27.40 -18.93 -3.58
N LYS A 121 -27.53 -20.23 -3.82
CA LYS A 121 -26.38 -21.10 -4.00
C LYS A 121 -25.41 -20.54 -5.06
N ASN A 122 -24.13 -20.58 -4.75
CA ASN A 122 -23.03 -20.11 -5.59
C ASN A 122 -22.96 -18.58 -5.80
N TRP A 123 -23.70 -17.77 -5.05
CA TRP A 123 -23.56 -16.32 -5.05
C TRP A 123 -22.80 -15.84 -3.80
N SER A 124 -22.00 -14.80 -3.98
CA SER A 124 -21.45 -14.04 -2.87
C SER A 124 -21.46 -12.55 -3.17
N VAL A 125 -21.68 -11.76 -2.14
CA VAL A 125 -21.63 -10.29 -2.18
C VAL A 125 -20.55 -9.85 -1.23
N THR A 126 -19.54 -9.16 -1.75
CA THR A 126 -18.48 -8.57 -0.94
C THR A 126 -18.65 -7.05 -0.91
N THR A 127 -18.72 -6.50 0.28
CA THR A 127 -18.70 -5.05 0.51
C THR A 127 -17.38 -4.67 1.13
N SER A 128 -16.70 -3.67 0.56
CA SER A 128 -15.43 -3.19 1.06
C SER A 128 -15.52 -1.69 1.28
N PHE A 129 -14.94 -1.22 2.38
CA PHE A 129 -14.73 0.19 2.68
C PHE A 129 -13.28 0.39 3.05
N ALA A 130 -12.62 1.36 2.43
CA ALA A 130 -11.23 1.71 2.70
C ALA A 130 -11.07 3.20 2.96
N PHE A 131 -10.08 3.55 3.75
CA PHE A 131 -9.69 4.92 3.98
C PHE A 131 -8.16 5.07 4.05
N ASP A 132 -7.70 6.23 3.62
CA ASP A 132 -6.36 6.76 3.91
C ASP A 132 -6.51 8.10 4.61
N SER A 133 -5.69 8.35 5.63
CA SER A 133 -5.68 9.63 6.35
C SER A 133 -4.26 9.98 6.75
N GLY A 134 -3.84 11.20 6.44
CA GLY A 134 -2.54 11.73 6.84
C GLY A 134 -1.86 12.62 5.82
N ASP A 135 -0.59 12.93 6.09
CA ASP A 135 0.19 13.97 5.38
C ASP A 135 0.75 13.49 4.02
N LEU A 136 0.70 12.17 3.74
CA LEU A 136 1.29 11.62 2.52
C LEU A 136 0.32 11.72 1.33
N TYR A 137 -0.90 11.24 1.52
CA TYR A 137 -1.94 11.17 0.47
C TYR A 137 -3.14 12.07 0.75
N GLY A 138 -3.21 12.66 1.94
CA GLY A 138 -4.40 13.34 2.42
C GLY A 138 -5.47 12.36 2.92
N ASP A 139 -6.68 12.87 3.08
CA ASP A 139 -7.82 12.07 3.53
C ASP A 139 -8.62 11.59 2.32
N ASN A 140 -8.65 10.27 2.14
CA ASN A 140 -9.35 9.62 1.03
C ASN A 140 -10.23 8.50 1.57
N TYR A 141 -11.37 8.32 0.95
CA TYR A 141 -12.32 7.26 1.28
C TYR A 141 -12.78 6.56 0.02
N GLY A 142 -12.94 5.26 0.09
CA GLY A 142 -13.42 4.46 -1.02
C GLY A 142 -14.32 3.32 -0.56
N GLY A 143 -15.28 2.97 -1.39
CA GLY A 143 -16.15 1.82 -1.17
C GLY A 143 -16.31 1.02 -2.45
N MET A 144 -16.46 -0.29 -2.31
CA MET A 144 -16.69 -1.22 -3.42
C MET A 144 -17.72 -2.27 -3.03
N ILE A 145 -18.57 -2.61 -3.98
CA ILE A 145 -19.47 -3.77 -3.88
C ILE A 145 -19.13 -4.71 -5.02
N THR A 146 -18.83 -5.94 -4.69
CA THR A 146 -18.51 -6.99 -5.65
C THR A 146 -19.56 -8.10 -5.57
N LEU A 147 -20.20 -8.39 -6.70
CA LEU A 147 -21.10 -9.53 -6.85
C LEU A 147 -20.37 -10.64 -7.59
N ARG A 148 -20.34 -11.84 -7.02
CA ARG A 148 -19.68 -13.00 -7.63
C ARG A 148 -20.65 -14.16 -7.69
N ARG A 149 -20.63 -14.88 -8.84
CA ARG A 149 -21.39 -16.13 -9.02
C ARG A 149 -20.46 -17.23 -9.48
N GLY A 150 -20.47 -18.35 -8.79
CA GLY A 150 -19.77 -19.57 -9.20
C GLY A 150 -20.60 -20.40 -10.18
N PHE A 151 -19.94 -20.96 -11.20
CA PHE A 151 -20.53 -21.91 -12.14
C PHE A 151 -19.71 -23.20 -12.11
N THR A 152 -20.39 -24.36 -12.07
CA THR A 152 -19.75 -25.67 -12.18
C THR A 152 -20.11 -26.25 -13.52
N PHE A 153 -19.14 -26.55 -14.37
CA PHE A 153 -19.31 -27.25 -15.62
C PHE A 153 -18.79 -28.67 -15.45
N ASN A 154 -19.66 -29.65 -15.62
CA ASN A 154 -19.27 -31.06 -15.71
C ASN A 154 -18.99 -31.38 -17.18
N LEU A 155 -17.72 -31.43 -17.56
CA LEU A 155 -17.31 -31.97 -18.84
C LEU A 155 -17.41 -33.52 -18.74
N LYS A 156 -18.34 -34.12 -19.50
CA LYS A 156 -18.41 -35.56 -19.68
C LYS A 156 -17.46 -35.99 -20.76
#